data_7f388e9dca5c7f64c04df314cc92f74c
#
_entry.id   7f388e9dca5c7f64c04df314cc92f74c
#
_cell.length_a   1.000
_cell.length_b   1.000
_cell.length_c   1.000
_cell.angle_alpha   90.00
_cell.angle_beta   90.00
_cell.angle_gamma   90.00
#
_symmetry.space_group_name_H-M   'P 1'
#
loop_
_entity.id
_entity.type
_entity.pdbx_description
1 polymer ?
#
loop_
_entity_poly.entity_id
_entity_poly.type
_entity_poly.pdbx_seq_one_letter_code
_entity_poly.pdbx_strand_id
1 'polypeptide(L)'
;MNEQMQELQRRVVEALPARVVRMREVTGLIGLSRSTIYDRLNPKSKRYDPSFPKPLRLGESAIGWQLSEILIWIGDRQPVISNMQHKD
;
A
#
# COMPACT_ATOMS: atom_id res chain seq x y z
N MET A 1 16.63 -5.32 -7.46
CA MET A 1 15.94 -6.58 -7.14
C MET A 1 15.37 -7.14 -8.43
N ASN A 2 15.57 -8.41 -8.68
CA ASN A 2 15.13 -9.00 -9.93
C ASN A 2 13.71 -9.57 -9.82
N GLU A 3 13.18 -10.01 -10.96
CA GLU A 3 11.81 -10.51 -11.02
C GLU A 3 11.59 -11.73 -10.13
N GLN A 4 12.60 -12.59 -10.00
CA GLN A 4 12.46 -13.78 -9.18
C GLN A 4 12.28 -13.43 -7.71
N MET A 5 12.99 -12.43 -7.23
CA MET A 5 12.84 -11.99 -5.84
C MET A 5 11.46 -11.41 -5.60
N GLN A 6 10.97 -10.61 -6.56
CA GLN A 6 9.63 -10.05 -6.43
C GLN A 6 8.57 -11.13 -6.42
N GLU A 7 8.75 -12.13 -7.26
CA GLU A 7 7.80 -13.24 -7.32
C GLU A 7 7.77 -14.02 -6.02
N LEU A 8 8.94 -14.28 -5.44
CA LEU A 8 9.01 -14.98 -4.15
C LEU A 8 8.33 -14.18 -3.05
N GLN A 9 8.53 -12.86 -3.02
CA GLN A 9 7.87 -12.02 -2.04
C GLN A 9 6.37 -12.09 -2.18
N ARG A 10 5.86 -12.05 -3.42
CA ARG A 10 4.43 -12.14 -3.64
C ARG A 10 3.87 -13.46 -3.15
N ARG A 11 4.58 -14.56 -3.41
CA ARG A 11 4.13 -15.88 -2.98
C ARG A 11 4.07 -15.98 -1.46
N VAL A 12 5.07 -15.45 -0.79
CA VAL A 12 5.10 -15.48 0.67
C VAL A 12 3.92 -14.69 1.24
N VAL A 13 3.70 -13.48 0.70
CA VAL A 13 2.62 -12.62 1.19
C VAL A 13 1.27 -13.26 0.91
N GLU A 14 1.08 -13.82 -0.28
CA GLU A 14 -0.19 -14.42 -0.66
C GLU A 14 -0.48 -15.70 0.11
N ALA A 15 0.54 -16.34 0.65
CA ALA A 15 0.36 -17.53 1.47
C ALA A 15 -0.09 -17.21 2.90
N LEU A 16 -0.03 -15.94 3.30
CA LEU A 16 -0.47 -15.55 4.64
C LEU A 16 -1.99 -15.67 4.74
N PRO A 17 -2.49 -15.93 5.96
CA PRO A 17 -3.94 -15.98 6.15
C PRO A 17 -4.59 -14.68 5.70
N ALA A 18 -5.77 -14.78 5.12
CA ALA A 18 -6.52 -13.61 4.70
C ALA A 18 -6.81 -12.73 5.91
N ARG A 19 -6.51 -11.44 5.75
CA ARG A 19 -6.75 -10.49 6.82
C ARG A 19 -7.07 -9.13 6.22
N VAL A 20 -8.12 -8.50 6.75
CA VAL A 20 -8.50 -7.16 6.35
C VAL A 20 -7.98 -6.18 7.39
N VAL A 21 -7.39 -5.09 6.93
CA VAL A 21 -6.91 -4.03 7.80
C VAL A 21 -7.70 -2.76 7.50
N ARG A 22 -7.97 -1.99 8.56
CA ARG A 22 -8.72 -0.76 8.45
C ARG A 22 -7.77 0.42 8.29
N MET A 23 -8.34 1.58 7.98
CA MET A 23 -7.55 2.79 7.72
C MET A 23 -6.50 3.05 8.80
N ARG A 24 -6.88 2.89 10.06
CA ARG A 24 -5.96 3.14 11.16
C ARG A 24 -4.72 2.24 11.09
N GLU A 25 -4.95 0.97 10.76
CA GLU A 25 -3.83 0.04 10.63
C GLU A 25 -2.99 0.36 9.40
N VAL A 26 -3.64 0.72 8.30
CA VAL A 26 -2.92 1.04 7.07
C VAL A 26 -2.00 2.25 7.28
N THR A 27 -2.49 3.29 7.95
CA THR A 27 -1.64 4.45 8.25
C THR A 27 -0.41 4.05 9.05
N GLY A 28 -0.59 3.13 10.00
CA GLY A 28 0.54 2.64 10.80
C GLY A 28 1.51 1.80 9.98
N LEU A 29 1.00 0.99 9.07
CA LEU A 29 1.85 0.10 8.27
C LEU A 29 2.70 0.87 7.26
N ILE A 30 2.14 1.89 6.62
CA ILE A 30 2.85 2.57 5.54
C ILE A 30 3.35 3.96 5.93
N GLY A 31 2.95 4.46 7.10
CA GLY A 31 3.46 5.73 7.59
C GLY A 31 2.91 6.95 6.87
N LEU A 32 1.82 6.81 6.13
CA LEU A 32 1.17 7.93 5.47
C LEU A 32 -0.07 8.33 6.24
N SER A 33 -0.41 9.61 6.17
CA SER A 33 -1.60 10.11 6.84
C SER A 33 -2.86 9.63 6.12
N ARG A 34 -3.98 9.70 6.82
CA ARG A 34 -5.28 9.36 6.27
C ARG A 34 -5.59 10.18 5.01
N SER A 35 -5.36 11.48 5.07
CA SER A 35 -5.64 12.33 3.92
C SER A 35 -4.73 12.02 2.74
N THR A 36 -3.48 11.66 3.00
CA THR A 36 -2.59 11.25 1.92
C THR A 36 -3.08 9.98 1.26
N ILE A 37 -3.56 9.02 2.04
CA ILE A 37 -4.10 7.78 1.48
C ILE A 37 -5.30 8.08 0.59
N TYR A 38 -6.21 8.95 1.04
CA TYR A 38 -7.35 9.34 0.20
C TYR A 38 -6.91 10.04 -1.08
N ASP A 39 -5.86 10.86 -1.03
CA ASP A 39 -5.31 11.47 -2.25
C ASP A 39 -4.81 10.42 -3.22
N ARG A 40 -4.13 9.40 -2.72
CA ARG A 40 -3.64 8.32 -3.59
C ARG A 40 -4.76 7.58 -4.28
N LEU A 41 -5.92 7.52 -3.65
CA LEU A 41 -7.08 6.81 -4.19
C LEU A 41 -7.95 7.67 -5.09
N ASN A 42 -7.79 8.99 -5.06
CA ASN A 42 -8.66 9.91 -5.77
C ASN A 42 -8.12 10.22 -7.16
N PRO A 43 -8.80 9.76 -8.24
CA PRO A 43 -8.31 10.00 -9.60
C PRO A 43 -8.19 11.47 -9.97
N LYS A 44 -8.86 12.35 -9.24
CA LYS A 44 -8.80 13.78 -9.50
C LYS A 44 -7.65 14.48 -8.77
N SER A 45 -6.98 13.76 -7.89
CA SER A 45 -5.87 14.33 -7.13
C SER A 45 -4.59 14.27 -7.96
N LYS A 46 -3.75 15.28 -7.81
CA LYS A 46 -2.42 15.27 -8.42
C LYS A 46 -1.55 14.15 -7.86
N ARG A 47 -1.92 13.63 -6.70
CA ARG A 47 -1.17 12.55 -6.04
C ARG A 47 -1.78 11.19 -6.29
N TYR A 48 -2.72 11.10 -7.22
CA TYR A 48 -3.36 9.83 -7.53
C TYR A 48 -2.32 8.77 -7.90
N ASP A 49 -2.46 7.61 -7.30
CA ASP A 49 -1.57 6.48 -7.55
C ASP A 49 -2.41 5.26 -7.92
N PRO A 50 -2.51 4.95 -9.22
CA PRO A 50 -3.34 3.80 -9.62
C PRO A 50 -2.82 2.47 -9.12
N SER A 51 -1.57 2.40 -8.67
CA SER A 51 -1.02 1.18 -8.10
C SER A 51 -1.38 1.00 -6.64
N PHE A 52 -1.88 2.04 -5.97
CA PHE A 52 -2.27 1.91 -4.57
C PHE A 52 -3.44 0.95 -4.44
N PRO A 53 -3.41 0.03 -3.47
CA PRO A 53 -4.47 -0.96 -3.35
C PRO A 53 -5.84 -0.31 -3.14
N LYS A 54 -6.84 -0.85 -3.81
CA LYS A 54 -8.19 -0.33 -3.69
C LYS A 54 -8.86 -0.94 -2.47
N PRO A 55 -9.59 -0.12 -1.72
CA PRO A 55 -10.26 -0.64 -0.53
C PRO A 55 -11.42 -1.56 -0.88
N LEU A 56 -11.71 -2.46 0.04
CA LEU A 56 -12.86 -3.33 -0.02
C LEU A 56 -14.01 -2.69 0.73
N ARG A 57 -15.22 -2.89 0.24
CA ARG A 57 -16.40 -2.47 0.98
C ARG A 57 -16.75 -3.54 2.00
N LEU A 58 -16.74 -3.17 3.26
CA LEU A 58 -17.06 -4.08 4.35
C LEU A 58 -18.49 -3.89 4.85
N GLY A 59 -19.10 -2.77 4.53
CA GLY A 59 -20.45 -2.43 4.93
C GLY A 59 -20.85 -1.12 4.27
N GLU A 60 -21.94 -0.51 4.71
CA GLU A 60 -22.40 0.72 4.06
C GLU A 60 -21.36 1.84 4.12
N SER A 61 -20.70 1.99 5.25
CA SER A 61 -19.71 3.06 5.40
C SER A 61 -18.39 2.54 5.95
N ALA A 62 -18.18 1.23 5.90
CA ALA A 62 -16.96 0.63 6.40
C ALA A 62 -16.12 0.12 5.24
N ILE A 63 -14.87 0.53 5.18
CA ILE A 63 -13.93 0.06 4.17
C ILE A 63 -12.69 -0.52 4.84
N GLY A 64 -11.99 -1.34 4.10
CA GLY A 64 -10.73 -1.90 4.55
C GLY A 64 -9.92 -2.39 3.37
N TRP A 65 -8.75 -2.91 3.63
CA TRP A 65 -7.85 -3.42 2.60
C TRP A 65 -7.42 -4.82 2.94
N GLN A 66 -7.13 -5.61 1.93
CA GLN A 66 -6.43 -6.86 2.17
C GLN A 66 -5.01 -6.55 2.60
N LEU A 67 -4.61 -7.13 3.73
CA LEU A 67 -3.25 -6.90 4.25
C LEU A 67 -2.20 -7.30 3.21
N SER A 68 -2.44 -8.41 2.51
CA SER A 68 -1.48 -8.87 1.51
C SER A 68 -1.23 -7.84 0.42
N GLU A 69 -2.28 -7.13 0.00
CA GLU A 69 -2.11 -6.11 -1.04
C GLU A 69 -1.33 -4.90 -0.53
N ILE A 70 -1.55 -4.53 0.71
CA ILE A 70 -0.76 -3.44 1.32
C ILE A 70 0.71 -3.84 1.40
N LEU A 71 0.98 -5.07 1.82
CA LEU A 71 2.37 -5.52 1.94
C LEU A 71 3.06 -5.60 0.58
N ILE A 72 2.33 -6.05 -0.45
CA ILE A 72 2.88 -6.08 -1.81
C ILE A 72 3.20 -4.67 -2.28
N TRP A 73 2.29 -3.73 -2.05
CA TRP A 73 2.50 -2.34 -2.45
C TRP A 73 3.74 -1.76 -1.77
N ILE A 74 3.91 -2.04 -0.48
CA ILE A 74 5.10 -1.59 0.24
C ILE A 74 6.36 -2.19 -0.40
N GLY A 75 6.32 -3.48 -0.68
CA GLY A 75 7.47 -4.18 -1.26
C GLY A 75 7.85 -3.68 -2.64
N ASP A 76 6.92 -3.08 -3.37
CA ASP A 76 7.17 -2.55 -4.70
C ASP A 76 7.75 -1.14 -4.68
N ARG A 77 7.88 -0.52 -3.50
CA ARG A 77 8.43 0.82 -3.42
C ARG A 77 9.92 0.80 -3.68
N GLN A 78 10.40 1.84 -4.36
CA GLN A 78 11.83 1.95 -4.68
C GLN A 78 12.58 2.56 -3.51
N PRO A 79 13.75 2.02 -3.15
CA PRO A 79 14.55 2.68 -2.13
C PRO A 79 15.06 4.01 -2.63
N VAL A 80 15.19 4.95 -1.72
CA VAL A 80 15.79 6.24 -2.05
C VAL A 80 17.28 6.05 -2.22
N ILE A 81 17.82 6.61 -3.32
CA ILE A 81 19.24 6.54 -3.58
C ILE A 81 19.96 7.44 -2.58
N SER A 82 21.11 6.93 -2.05
CA SER A 82 21.79 7.61 -0.96
C SER A 82 22.24 9.02 -1.28
N ASN A 83 22.48 9.34 -2.56
CA ASN A 83 22.95 10.67 -2.93
C ASN A 83 21.82 11.64 -3.26
N MET A 84 20.58 11.23 -3.08
CA MET A 84 19.47 12.12 -3.32
C MET A 84 19.26 13.06 -2.16
N GLN A 85 18.94 14.32 -2.50
CA GLN A 85 18.50 15.28 -1.51
C GLN A 85 17.10 14.88 -1.05
N HIS A 86 16.94 14.68 0.23
CA HIS A 86 15.66 14.27 0.77
C HIS A 86 15.14 15.35 1.70
N LYS A 87 14.00 15.90 1.36
CA LYS A 87 13.34 16.92 2.16
C LYS A 87 12.00 16.40 2.63
N ASP A 88 11.82 16.35 3.89
CA ASP A 88 10.55 15.95 4.49
C ASP A 88 9.74 17.14 4.89
#